data_f3c82ea75544c07457d54f0764e7c15e
#
_entry.id   f3c82ea75544c07457d54f0764e7c15e
#
_cell.length_a   1.000
_cell.length_b   1.000
_cell.length_c   1.000
_cell.angle_alpha   90.00
_cell.angle_beta   90.00
_cell.angle_gamma   90.00
#
_symmetry.space_group_name_H-M   'P 1'
#
loop_
_entity.id
_entity.type
_entity.pdbx_description
1 polymer ?
#
loop_
_entity_poly.entity_id
_entity_poly.type
_entity_poly.pdbx_seq_one_letter_code
_entity_poly.pdbx_strand_id
1 'polypeptide(L)'
;MGSTNKLKFISLILMLIINYQFSNSQIYEFGGIFGGTNFIGDVGDTKFINPNESAFGGIVKWNRSPRHAYRISFISSNLTANDLDSNDPRRNERGYNFSSNIKEISTGMEFNFFDYNLHEYDVTFTPYIYSGIIYSKYENLFFNGNNLENSNEYDWSFGIPIVLGLKYRIFEKFILSFEIGARYTFSDKIDGSIPYNENFNFTFGNENNNDWYMFSGLNLTYTFGRQPCYCNIK
;
A
#
# COMPACT_ATOMS: atom_id res chain seq x y z
N MET A 1 -39.90 -26.36 -0.23
CA MET A 1 -38.87 -26.96 0.67
C MET A 1 -37.51 -26.27 0.72
N GLY A 2 -37.27 -25.16 -0.01
CA GLY A 2 -35.98 -24.47 -0.09
C GLY A 2 -35.77 -23.27 0.86
N SER A 3 -36.82 -22.64 1.35
CA SER A 3 -36.73 -21.41 2.15
C SER A 3 -36.32 -21.65 3.60
N THR A 4 -36.80 -22.70 4.21
CA THR A 4 -36.52 -23.03 5.63
C THR A 4 -35.05 -23.46 5.87
N ASN A 5 -34.39 -24.04 4.85
CA ASN A 5 -32.99 -24.42 4.96
C ASN A 5 -32.04 -23.23 4.82
N LYS A 6 -32.40 -22.23 4.01
CA LYS A 6 -31.63 -20.97 3.91
C LYS A 6 -31.71 -20.18 5.22
N LEU A 7 -32.89 -20.13 5.86
CA LEU A 7 -33.06 -19.44 7.13
C LEU A 7 -32.26 -20.12 8.26
N LYS A 8 -32.24 -21.44 8.31
CA LYS A 8 -31.43 -22.23 9.27
C LYS A 8 -29.93 -22.03 9.04
N PHE A 9 -29.47 -21.94 7.79
CA PHE A 9 -28.07 -21.69 7.44
C PHE A 9 -27.64 -20.28 7.83
N ILE A 10 -28.47 -19.26 7.58
CA ILE A 10 -28.23 -17.88 8.01
C ILE A 10 -28.22 -17.77 9.54
N SER A 11 -29.16 -18.43 10.23
CA SER A 11 -29.18 -18.49 11.69
C SER A 11 -27.95 -19.17 12.28
N LEU A 12 -27.42 -20.21 11.64
CA LEU A 12 -26.20 -20.90 12.06
C LEU A 12 -24.96 -20.00 11.89
N ILE A 13 -24.87 -19.28 10.77
CA ILE A 13 -23.79 -18.31 10.53
C ILE A 13 -23.87 -17.16 11.55
N LEU A 14 -25.07 -16.64 11.82
CA LEU A 14 -25.28 -15.59 12.82
C LEU A 14 -24.89 -16.08 14.23
N MET A 15 -25.23 -17.34 14.58
CA MET A 15 -24.86 -17.96 15.86
C MET A 15 -23.37 -18.20 15.99
N LEU A 16 -22.66 -18.53 14.90
CA LEU A 16 -21.20 -18.64 14.85
C LEU A 16 -20.52 -17.27 15.01
N ILE A 17 -21.09 -16.21 14.45
CA ILE A 17 -20.56 -14.84 14.58
C ILE A 17 -20.77 -14.31 16.01
N ILE A 18 -21.90 -14.63 16.67
CA ILE A 18 -22.21 -14.18 18.04
C ILE A 18 -21.36 -14.92 19.09
N ASN A 19 -20.98 -16.17 18.84
CA ASN A 19 -20.10 -16.95 19.74
C ASN A 19 -18.61 -16.64 19.55
N TYR A 20 -18.22 -15.70 18.70
CA TYR A 20 -16.86 -15.20 18.66
C TYR A 20 -16.60 -14.48 19.98
N GLN A 21 -16.17 -15.21 20.97
CA GLN A 21 -15.64 -14.69 22.24
C GLN A 21 -14.50 -13.74 21.84
N PHE A 22 -14.74 -12.43 21.95
CA PHE A 22 -13.67 -11.44 21.84
C PHE A 22 -12.62 -11.81 22.88
N SER A 23 -11.58 -12.47 22.44
CA SER A 23 -10.38 -12.67 23.24
C SER A 23 -9.84 -11.26 23.56
N ASN A 24 -9.99 -10.84 24.81
CA ASN A 24 -9.91 -9.46 25.29
C ASN A 24 -8.46 -8.91 25.34
N SER A 25 -7.60 -9.37 24.46
CA SER A 25 -6.16 -9.14 24.49
C SER A 25 -5.60 -8.36 23.30
N GLN A 26 -6.48 -7.70 22.51
CA GLN A 26 -6.05 -7.16 21.21
C GLN A 26 -6.20 -5.64 21.19
N ILE A 27 -5.13 -4.97 20.74
CA ILE A 27 -5.13 -3.54 20.50
C ILE A 27 -5.23 -3.29 19.00
N TYR A 28 -6.18 -2.46 18.66
CA TYR A 28 -6.39 -1.98 17.30
C TYR A 28 -5.84 -0.57 17.16
N GLU A 29 -5.37 -0.26 15.98
CA GLU A 29 -4.99 1.09 15.57
C GLU A 29 -5.80 1.46 14.33
N PHE A 30 -6.22 2.71 14.26
CA PHE A 30 -6.70 3.31 13.02
C PHE A 30 -6.09 4.69 12.85
N GLY A 31 -5.91 5.13 11.62
CA GLY A 31 -5.28 6.43 11.40
C GLY A 31 -5.21 6.84 9.95
N GLY A 32 -4.51 7.95 9.72
CA GLY A 32 -4.26 8.54 8.42
C GLY A 32 -2.84 8.28 7.94
N ILE A 33 -2.70 8.22 6.63
CA ILE A 33 -1.44 8.13 5.88
C ILE A 33 -1.29 9.41 5.08
N PHE A 34 -0.12 10.04 5.14
CA PHE A 34 0.22 11.26 4.41
C PHE A 34 1.65 11.15 3.91
N GLY A 35 1.88 11.42 2.65
CA GLY A 35 3.22 11.34 2.09
C GLY A 35 3.28 11.72 0.62
N GLY A 36 4.24 11.16 -0.06
CA GLY A 36 4.40 11.31 -1.50
C GLY A 36 4.79 10.01 -2.17
N THR A 37 4.50 9.96 -3.47
CA THR A 37 4.86 8.86 -4.36
C THR A 37 5.79 9.33 -5.45
N ASN A 38 6.58 8.40 -5.98
CA ASN A 38 7.28 8.53 -7.25
C ASN A 38 7.27 7.22 -8.00
N PHE A 39 7.24 7.31 -9.32
CA PHE A 39 7.22 6.18 -10.24
C PHE A 39 8.63 5.75 -10.63
N ILE A 40 8.81 4.44 -10.91
CA ILE A 40 10.05 3.84 -11.43
C ILE A 40 9.66 2.81 -12.48
N GLY A 41 9.86 3.12 -13.73
CA GLY A 41 9.53 2.26 -14.86
C GLY A 41 10.22 2.71 -16.14
N ASP A 42 9.53 2.57 -17.26
CA ASP A 42 10.09 2.87 -18.58
C ASP A 42 10.11 4.36 -18.91
N VAL A 43 9.27 5.18 -18.27
CA VAL A 43 9.25 6.62 -18.41
C VAL A 43 9.85 7.30 -17.18
N GLY A 44 10.63 8.35 -17.39
CA GLY A 44 11.15 9.24 -16.35
C GLY A 44 12.45 8.81 -15.71
N ASP A 45 12.69 9.27 -14.49
CA ASP A 45 13.87 9.00 -13.69
C ASP A 45 13.76 7.68 -12.93
N THR A 46 14.88 7.07 -12.61
CA THR A 46 14.98 5.80 -11.86
C THR A 46 15.37 5.98 -10.40
N LYS A 47 15.22 7.17 -9.85
CA LYS A 47 15.50 7.43 -8.44
C LYS A 47 14.50 6.76 -7.52
N PHE A 48 14.99 6.00 -6.54
CA PHE A 48 14.14 5.26 -5.61
C PHE A 48 13.33 6.16 -4.67
N ILE A 49 13.94 7.22 -4.13
CA ILE A 49 13.28 8.12 -3.18
C ILE A 49 13.31 9.53 -3.76
N ASN A 50 12.27 9.88 -4.47
CA ASN A 50 12.09 11.20 -5.09
C ASN A 50 10.60 11.56 -5.18
N PRO A 51 9.88 11.67 -4.03
CA PRO A 51 8.44 11.89 -4.05
C PRO A 51 8.12 13.18 -4.79
N ASN A 52 7.37 13.10 -5.87
CA ASN A 52 6.96 14.19 -6.73
C ASN A 52 5.43 14.41 -6.72
N GLU A 53 4.66 13.45 -6.21
CA GLU A 53 3.22 13.53 -6.10
C GLU A 53 2.75 13.30 -4.66
N SER A 54 1.68 13.97 -4.25
CA SER A 54 1.11 13.81 -2.92
C SER A 54 0.28 12.54 -2.80
N ALA A 55 0.41 11.85 -1.67
CA ALA A 55 -0.32 10.64 -1.34
C ALA A 55 -1.02 10.77 0.01
N PHE A 56 -2.27 10.31 0.09
CA PHE A 56 -3.03 10.25 1.33
C PHE A 56 -3.89 9.01 1.38
N GLY A 57 -4.20 8.60 2.61
CA GLY A 57 -4.96 7.39 2.80
C GLY A 57 -5.32 7.10 4.24
N GLY A 58 -5.76 5.88 4.47
CA GLY A 58 -6.15 5.37 5.77
C GLY A 58 -5.50 4.04 6.09
N ILE A 59 -5.38 3.74 7.37
CA ILE A 59 -4.72 2.54 7.87
C ILE A 59 -5.47 2.00 9.08
N VAL A 60 -5.61 0.67 9.11
CA VAL A 60 -6.11 -0.07 10.27
C VAL A 60 -5.12 -1.17 10.58
N LYS A 61 -4.78 -1.33 11.85
CA LYS A 61 -3.88 -2.38 12.31
C LYS A 61 -4.50 -3.16 13.46
N TRP A 62 -4.15 -4.43 13.49
CA TRP A 62 -4.45 -5.34 14.58
C TRP A 62 -3.13 -5.84 15.18
N ASN A 63 -2.76 -5.32 16.35
CA ASN A 63 -1.56 -5.70 17.06
C ASN A 63 -1.77 -7.04 17.75
N ARG A 64 -1.31 -8.12 17.11
CA ARG A 64 -1.46 -9.49 17.62
C ARG A 64 -0.49 -9.80 18.74
N SER A 65 0.69 -9.18 18.72
CA SER A 65 1.74 -9.30 19.72
C SER A 65 2.64 -8.06 19.72
N PRO A 66 3.56 -7.89 20.68
CA PRO A 66 4.54 -6.80 20.63
C PRO A 66 5.39 -6.78 19.35
N ARG A 67 5.56 -7.94 18.70
CA ARG A 67 6.38 -8.10 17.50
C ARG A 67 5.60 -8.13 16.19
N HIS A 68 4.31 -8.45 16.22
CA HIS A 68 3.53 -8.69 15.00
C HIS A 68 2.22 -7.92 15.01
N ALA A 69 1.95 -7.23 13.89
CA ALA A 69 0.66 -6.60 13.62
C ALA A 69 0.17 -6.94 12.22
N TYR A 70 -1.11 -7.23 12.07
CA TYR A 70 -1.77 -7.29 10.78
C TYR A 70 -2.22 -5.89 10.38
N ARG A 71 -2.08 -5.57 9.10
CA ARG A 71 -2.36 -4.25 8.57
C ARG A 71 -3.24 -4.33 7.34
N ILE A 72 -4.20 -3.42 7.25
CA ILE A 72 -4.92 -3.07 6.03
C ILE A 72 -4.75 -1.58 5.83
N SER A 73 -4.38 -1.16 4.63
CA SER A 73 -4.27 0.26 4.29
C SER A 73 -4.84 0.56 2.91
N PHE A 74 -5.32 1.78 2.76
CA PHE A 74 -5.75 2.36 1.50
C PHE A 74 -4.92 3.60 1.23
N ILE A 75 -4.41 3.76 0.00
CA ILE A 75 -3.65 4.93 -0.44
C ILE A 75 -4.23 5.39 -1.78
N SER A 76 -4.38 6.70 -1.92
CA SER A 76 -4.71 7.37 -3.18
C SER A 76 -3.63 8.40 -3.49
N SER A 77 -3.12 8.37 -4.72
CA SER A 77 -2.08 9.26 -5.22
C SER A 77 -2.17 9.39 -6.72
N ASN A 78 -1.38 10.30 -7.28
CA ASN A 78 -1.00 10.27 -8.68
C ASN A 78 0.40 9.68 -8.81
N LEU A 79 0.68 9.05 -9.95
CA LEU A 79 2.02 8.66 -10.38
C LEU A 79 2.35 9.48 -11.62
N THR A 80 3.42 10.25 -11.54
CA THR A 80 3.90 11.08 -12.65
C THR A 80 5.36 10.78 -12.90
N ALA A 81 5.75 10.77 -14.17
CA ALA A 81 7.14 10.73 -14.57
C ALA A 81 7.35 11.51 -15.87
N ASN A 82 8.56 12.05 -16.03
CA ASN A 82 8.96 12.82 -17.19
C ASN A 82 10.37 12.40 -17.61
N ASP A 83 10.54 12.02 -18.87
CA ASP A 83 11.81 11.62 -19.44
C ASP A 83 12.87 12.72 -19.40
N LEU A 84 12.45 13.99 -19.40
CA LEU A 84 13.38 15.13 -19.31
C LEU A 84 14.08 15.21 -17.95
N ASP A 85 13.53 14.56 -16.91
CA ASP A 85 14.14 14.47 -15.57
C ASP A 85 15.15 13.32 -15.45
N SER A 86 15.23 12.47 -16.49
CA SER A 86 16.12 11.30 -16.51
C SER A 86 17.56 11.69 -16.83
N ASN A 87 18.51 10.93 -16.28
CA ASN A 87 19.91 11.03 -16.65
C ASN A 87 20.28 10.17 -17.89
N ASP A 88 19.35 9.37 -18.42
CA ASP A 88 19.56 8.60 -19.65
C ASP A 88 19.32 9.48 -20.88
N PRO A 89 20.36 9.73 -21.74
CA PRO A 89 20.21 10.56 -22.93
C PRO A 89 19.11 10.08 -23.89
N ARG A 90 18.83 8.78 -23.95
CA ARG A 90 17.80 8.21 -24.83
C ARG A 90 16.39 8.58 -24.36
N ARG A 91 16.18 8.58 -23.02
CA ARG A 91 14.90 9.04 -22.43
C ARG A 91 14.73 10.53 -22.66
N ASN A 92 15.77 11.33 -22.40
CA ASN A 92 15.75 12.76 -22.65
C ASN A 92 15.42 13.11 -24.12
N GLU A 93 15.99 12.38 -25.09
CA GLU A 93 15.72 12.58 -26.51
C GLU A 93 14.27 12.18 -26.88
N ARG A 94 13.74 11.13 -26.25
CA ARG A 94 12.37 10.65 -26.43
C ARG A 94 11.34 11.64 -25.86
N GLY A 95 11.58 12.16 -24.66
CA GLY A 95 10.82 13.24 -24.03
C GLY A 95 9.37 12.88 -23.63
N TYR A 96 9.10 11.62 -23.30
CA TYR A 96 7.78 11.17 -22.87
C TYR A 96 7.48 11.63 -21.43
N ASN A 97 6.21 11.85 -21.15
CA ASN A 97 5.72 12.10 -19.81
C ASN A 97 4.34 11.47 -19.63
N PHE A 98 4.02 11.09 -18.40
CA PHE A 98 2.70 10.57 -18.07
C PHE A 98 2.24 11.03 -16.67
N SER A 99 0.94 10.97 -16.47
CA SER A 99 0.29 11.10 -15.17
C SER A 99 -0.88 10.12 -15.09
N SER A 100 -0.88 9.27 -14.07
CA SER A 100 -1.91 8.26 -13.83
C SER A 100 -2.37 8.32 -12.39
N ASN A 101 -3.69 8.34 -12.17
CA ASN A 101 -4.24 8.24 -10.82
C ASN A 101 -4.20 6.80 -10.34
N ILE A 102 -3.61 6.56 -9.16
CA ILE A 102 -3.54 5.24 -8.55
C ILE A 102 -4.30 5.20 -7.24
N LYS A 103 -5.06 4.12 -7.04
CA LYS A 103 -5.71 3.77 -5.76
C LYS A 103 -5.27 2.37 -5.36
N GLU A 104 -4.64 2.27 -4.21
CA GLU A 104 -4.06 1.04 -3.67
C GLU A 104 -4.84 0.59 -2.43
N ILE A 105 -5.18 -0.69 -2.36
CA ILE A 105 -5.53 -1.37 -1.12
C ILE A 105 -4.43 -2.38 -0.84
N SER A 106 -3.89 -2.38 0.38
CA SER A 106 -2.89 -3.36 0.78
C SER A 106 -3.30 -4.09 2.06
N THR A 107 -2.93 -5.35 2.15
CA THR A 107 -3.09 -6.17 3.36
C THR A 107 -1.84 -7.01 3.58
N GLY A 108 -1.42 -7.13 4.84
CA GLY A 108 -0.20 -7.87 5.17
C GLY A 108 0.15 -7.81 6.63
N MET A 109 1.41 -8.06 6.93
CA MET A 109 1.94 -8.15 8.28
C MET A 109 3.10 -7.18 8.48
N GLU A 110 3.06 -6.47 9.60
CA GLU A 110 4.20 -5.72 10.14
C GLU A 110 4.93 -6.57 11.16
N PHE A 111 6.26 -6.55 11.08
CA PHE A 111 7.15 -7.14 12.07
C PHE A 111 7.98 -6.04 12.73
N ASN A 112 7.84 -5.90 14.05
CA ASN A 112 8.60 -4.95 14.87
C ASN A 112 9.94 -5.58 15.30
N PHE A 113 11.04 -4.87 15.10
CA PHE A 113 12.37 -5.35 15.48
C PHE A 113 12.61 -5.32 16.98
N PHE A 114 11.96 -4.41 17.69
CA PHE A 114 11.95 -4.38 19.15
C PHE A 114 10.56 -4.73 19.67
N ASP A 115 10.49 -5.21 20.91
CA ASP A 115 9.21 -5.47 21.55
C ASP A 115 8.46 -4.14 21.75
N TYR A 116 7.42 -3.94 20.96
CA TYR A 116 6.61 -2.74 21.01
C TYR A 116 5.31 -3.03 21.78
N ASN A 117 5.45 -3.06 23.12
CA ASN A 117 4.32 -3.31 23.99
C ASN A 117 3.52 -2.02 24.18
N LEU A 118 2.28 -2.01 23.68
CA LEU A 118 1.40 -0.85 23.77
C LEU A 118 0.87 -0.60 25.20
N HIS A 119 1.15 -1.49 26.15
CA HIS A 119 0.74 -1.38 27.56
C HIS A 119 1.86 -0.85 28.47
N GLU A 120 3.09 -0.93 28.02
CA GLU A 120 4.24 -0.40 28.75
C GLU A 120 4.54 1.02 28.29
N TYR A 121 4.71 1.93 29.24
CA TYR A 121 5.00 3.33 28.92
C TYR A 121 6.45 3.55 28.49
N ASP A 122 7.34 2.58 28.77
CA ASP A 122 8.77 2.73 28.61
C ASP A 122 9.27 2.53 27.16
N VAL A 123 8.55 1.81 26.31
CA VAL A 123 8.95 1.59 24.92
C VAL A 123 8.31 2.62 24.01
N THR A 124 9.12 3.58 23.59
CA THR A 124 8.67 4.70 22.77
C THR A 124 8.93 4.54 21.28
N PHE A 125 9.75 3.55 20.87
CA PHE A 125 10.29 3.48 19.51
C PHE A 125 10.55 2.03 19.06
N THR A 126 10.24 1.72 17.80
CA THR A 126 10.67 0.49 17.12
C THR A 126 10.80 0.69 15.61
N PRO A 127 11.88 0.20 14.98
CA PRO A 127 11.89 -0.06 13.56
C PRO A 127 10.95 -1.22 13.22
N TYR A 128 10.42 -1.23 12.02
CA TYR A 128 9.59 -2.33 11.53
C TYR A 128 9.73 -2.53 10.02
N ILE A 129 9.39 -3.73 9.59
CA ILE A 129 9.19 -4.06 8.19
C ILE A 129 7.73 -4.45 7.97
N TYR A 130 7.16 -4.03 6.84
CA TYR A 130 5.84 -4.46 6.42
C TYR A 130 5.92 -5.05 5.02
N SER A 131 5.23 -6.18 4.82
CA SER A 131 5.03 -6.79 3.53
C SER A 131 3.68 -7.51 3.48
N GLY A 132 3.19 -7.75 2.26
CA GLY A 132 1.90 -8.37 2.03
C GLY A 132 1.52 -8.40 0.56
N ILE A 133 0.26 -8.14 0.28
CA ILE A 133 -0.29 -8.07 -1.06
C ILE A 133 -0.94 -6.70 -1.25
N ILE A 134 -0.71 -6.09 -2.40
CA ILE A 134 -1.42 -4.90 -2.86
C ILE A 134 -2.35 -5.28 -4.02
N TYR A 135 -3.44 -4.53 -4.13
CA TYR A 135 -4.35 -4.50 -5.25
C TYR A 135 -4.55 -3.06 -5.65
N SER A 136 -4.05 -2.69 -6.82
CA SER A 136 -4.01 -1.32 -7.31
C SER A 136 -4.91 -1.15 -8.51
N LYS A 137 -5.66 -0.05 -8.51
CA LYS A 137 -6.45 0.46 -9.65
C LYS A 137 -5.74 1.67 -10.22
N TYR A 138 -5.51 1.70 -11.53
CA TYR A 138 -4.86 2.80 -12.23
C TYR A 138 -5.55 3.10 -13.56
N GLU A 139 -5.28 4.28 -14.14
CA GLU A 139 -5.80 4.67 -15.43
C GLU A 139 -5.08 3.94 -16.55
N ASN A 140 -5.84 3.53 -17.54
CA ASN A 140 -5.31 2.82 -18.70
C ASN A 140 -4.83 3.84 -19.74
N LEU A 141 -3.52 4.01 -19.80
CA LEU A 141 -2.83 4.94 -20.68
C LEU A 141 -2.17 4.20 -21.84
N PHE A 142 -1.99 4.87 -22.95
CA PHE A 142 -1.21 4.38 -24.08
C PHE A 142 -0.64 5.54 -24.91
N PHE A 143 0.48 5.29 -25.59
CA PHE A 143 1.09 6.24 -26.49
C PHE A 143 0.65 6.00 -27.93
N ASN A 144 0.19 7.07 -28.59
CA ASN A 144 -0.08 7.11 -30.01
C ASN A 144 0.98 8.01 -30.66
N GLY A 145 2.08 7.40 -31.10
CA GLY A 145 3.30 8.14 -31.46
C GLY A 145 3.89 8.83 -30.23
N ASN A 146 4.01 10.15 -30.27
CA ASN A 146 4.54 10.93 -29.16
C ASN A 146 3.45 11.46 -28.21
N ASN A 147 2.18 11.18 -28.47
CA ASN A 147 1.07 11.68 -27.67
C ASN A 147 0.58 10.61 -26.70
N LEU A 148 0.49 10.95 -25.43
CA LEU A 148 -0.16 10.12 -24.42
C LEU A 148 -1.66 10.29 -24.54
N GLU A 149 -2.36 9.18 -24.64
CA GLU A 149 -3.82 9.12 -24.69
C GLU A 149 -4.35 8.30 -23.51
N ASN A 150 -5.52 8.67 -22.97
CA ASN A 150 -6.22 7.93 -21.92
C ASN A 150 -7.42 7.22 -22.57
N SER A 151 -7.53 5.93 -22.37
CA SER A 151 -8.65 5.13 -22.89
C SER A 151 -9.98 5.43 -22.18
N ASN A 152 -9.97 6.23 -21.10
CA ASN A 152 -11.07 6.44 -20.15
C ASN A 152 -11.52 5.15 -19.43
N GLU A 153 -10.69 4.13 -19.45
CA GLU A 153 -10.87 2.88 -18.73
C GLU A 153 -9.87 2.79 -17.59
N TYR A 154 -10.10 1.84 -16.69
CA TYR A 154 -9.21 1.54 -15.58
C TYR A 154 -8.75 0.10 -15.68
N ASP A 155 -7.51 -0.12 -15.32
CA ASP A 155 -6.94 -1.46 -15.17
C ASP A 155 -6.58 -1.74 -13.72
N TRP A 156 -6.27 -2.99 -13.41
CA TRP A 156 -6.01 -3.47 -12.07
C TRP A 156 -4.76 -4.35 -12.06
N SER A 157 -3.96 -4.20 -11.02
CA SER A 157 -2.80 -5.06 -10.83
C SER A 157 -2.66 -5.49 -9.39
N PHE A 158 -2.20 -6.70 -9.19
CA PHE A 158 -1.64 -7.15 -7.93
C PHE A 158 -0.18 -6.72 -7.82
N GLY A 159 0.35 -6.77 -6.59
CA GLY A 159 1.75 -6.51 -6.35
C GLY A 159 2.15 -6.84 -4.92
N ILE A 160 3.40 -6.56 -4.60
CA ILE A 160 4.01 -6.81 -3.30
C ILE A 160 4.60 -5.51 -2.75
N PRO A 161 4.14 -5.03 -1.58
CA PRO A 161 4.78 -3.92 -0.88
C PRO A 161 5.95 -4.44 -0.05
N ILE A 162 7.06 -3.71 -0.05
CA ILE A 162 8.19 -3.90 0.86
C ILE A 162 8.44 -2.54 1.50
N VAL A 163 8.08 -2.41 2.78
CA VAL A 163 8.12 -1.15 3.50
C VAL A 163 9.02 -1.27 4.71
N LEU A 164 9.91 -0.30 4.87
CA LEU A 164 10.68 -0.08 6.09
C LEU A 164 10.10 1.14 6.80
N GLY A 165 9.93 1.04 8.10
CA GLY A 165 9.39 2.13 8.88
C GLY A 165 9.97 2.21 10.29
N LEU A 166 9.69 3.34 10.90
CA LEU A 166 10.01 3.65 12.30
C LEU A 166 8.72 4.09 12.98
N LYS A 167 8.38 3.49 14.12
CA LYS A 167 7.23 3.91 14.95
C LYS A 167 7.72 4.59 16.21
N TYR A 168 7.04 5.63 16.59
CA TYR A 168 7.26 6.36 17.83
C TYR A 168 5.92 6.68 18.50
N ARG A 169 5.78 6.35 19.77
CA ARG A 169 4.60 6.74 20.57
C ARG A 169 4.78 8.18 21.03
N ILE A 170 4.00 9.09 20.47
CA ILE A 170 4.03 10.52 20.82
C ILE A 170 3.17 10.83 22.05
N PHE A 171 2.06 10.09 22.24
CA PHE A 171 1.16 10.15 23.40
C PHE A 171 0.69 8.74 23.75
N GLU A 172 0.03 8.57 24.88
CA GLU A 172 -0.48 7.27 25.34
C GLU A 172 -1.23 6.46 24.25
N LYS A 173 -2.00 7.16 23.42
CA LYS A 173 -2.87 6.56 22.40
C LYS A 173 -2.49 6.92 20.98
N PHE A 174 -1.48 7.76 20.76
CA PHE A 174 -1.09 8.20 19.43
C PHE A 174 0.31 7.70 19.05
N ILE A 175 0.38 7.06 17.90
CA ILE A 175 1.62 6.56 17.33
C ILE A 175 1.87 7.29 16.01
N LEU A 176 3.03 7.90 15.91
CA LEU A 176 3.56 8.46 14.67
C LEU A 176 4.51 7.44 14.07
N SER A 177 4.37 7.18 12.77
CA SER A 177 5.29 6.30 12.03
C SER A 177 5.79 7.02 10.80
N PHE A 178 7.06 6.84 10.49
CA PHE A 178 7.66 7.21 9.20
C PHE A 178 7.87 5.95 8.37
N GLU A 179 7.54 5.99 7.10
CA GLU A 179 7.65 4.86 6.18
C GLU A 179 8.32 5.25 4.87
N ILE A 180 9.16 4.34 4.38
CA ILE A 180 9.63 4.32 3.00
C ILE A 180 9.37 2.92 2.47
N GLY A 181 8.73 2.82 1.31
CA GLY A 181 8.40 1.50 0.78
C GLY A 181 8.30 1.45 -0.73
N ALA A 182 8.86 0.39 -1.28
CA ALA A 182 8.70 0.00 -2.67
C ALA A 182 7.41 -0.81 -2.85
N ARG A 183 6.72 -0.60 -3.96
CA ARG A 183 5.59 -1.37 -4.43
C ARG A 183 5.97 -1.97 -5.77
N TYR A 184 6.25 -3.26 -5.77
CA TYR A 184 6.43 -4.01 -7.01
C TYR A 184 5.08 -4.43 -7.54
N THR A 185 4.68 -3.96 -8.71
CA THR A 185 3.43 -4.38 -9.36
C THR A 185 3.68 -5.54 -10.31
N PHE A 186 2.65 -6.34 -10.56
CA PHE A 186 2.69 -7.38 -11.58
C PHE A 186 2.13 -6.87 -12.93
N SER A 187 2.34 -5.60 -13.21
CA SER A 187 1.91 -4.93 -14.43
C SER A 187 3.03 -4.04 -14.97
N ASP A 188 3.11 -3.94 -16.28
CA ASP A 188 3.99 -3.07 -17.05
C ASP A 188 3.15 -2.08 -17.91
N LYS A 189 1.98 -1.66 -17.38
CA LYS A 189 1.01 -0.83 -18.11
C LYS A 189 0.71 0.49 -17.42
N ILE A 190 1.34 0.77 -16.28
CA ILE A 190 1.01 1.95 -15.46
C ILE A 190 1.45 3.23 -16.14
N ASP A 191 2.57 3.19 -16.86
CA ASP A 191 3.16 4.33 -17.58
C ASP A 191 2.73 4.42 -19.05
N GLY A 192 1.90 3.47 -19.52
CA GLY A 192 1.43 3.43 -20.90
C GLY A 192 2.45 2.87 -21.89
N SER A 193 3.53 2.23 -21.43
CA SER A 193 4.54 1.57 -22.30
C SER A 193 3.95 0.44 -23.13
N ILE A 194 2.95 -0.26 -22.58
CA ILE A 194 2.22 -1.33 -23.25
C ILE A 194 0.74 -0.92 -23.43
N PRO A 195 0.24 -0.81 -24.67
CA PRO A 195 -1.14 -0.45 -24.91
C PRO A 195 -2.10 -1.54 -24.40
N TYR A 196 -3.31 -1.13 -24.01
CA TYR A 196 -4.35 -2.03 -23.52
C TYR A 196 -4.96 -2.93 -24.61
N ASN A 197 -4.81 -2.57 -25.89
CA ASN A 197 -5.40 -3.26 -27.02
C ASN A 197 -4.33 -3.57 -28.08
N GLU A 198 -4.29 -4.81 -28.53
CA GLU A 198 -3.37 -5.30 -29.58
C GLU A 198 -3.48 -4.55 -30.92
N ASN A 199 -4.56 -3.79 -31.14
CA ASN A 199 -4.71 -2.93 -32.31
C ASN A 199 -3.77 -1.71 -32.29
N PHE A 200 -3.23 -1.35 -31.13
CA PHE A 200 -2.23 -0.30 -30.96
C PHE A 200 -0.85 -0.96 -30.89
N ASN A 201 -0.16 -1.06 -32.00
CA ASN A 201 1.12 -1.78 -32.13
C ASN A 201 2.34 -1.00 -31.60
N PHE A 202 2.15 0.06 -30.83
CA PHE A 202 3.25 0.86 -30.32
C PHE A 202 3.54 0.49 -28.88
N THR A 203 4.60 -0.27 -28.68
CA THR A 203 5.20 -0.58 -27.38
C THR A 203 6.60 0.00 -27.31
N PHE A 204 7.03 0.35 -26.13
CA PHE A 204 8.40 0.83 -25.88
C PHE A 204 8.87 0.37 -24.50
N GLY A 205 10.18 0.50 -24.27
CA GLY A 205 10.75 0.13 -22.99
C GLY A 205 11.15 -1.34 -22.91
N ASN A 206 11.15 -1.90 -21.72
CA ASN A 206 11.52 -3.28 -21.45
C ASN A 206 10.30 -4.11 -21.01
N GLU A 207 9.62 -4.74 -21.95
CA GLU A 207 8.42 -5.57 -21.72
C GLU A 207 8.60 -6.73 -20.72
N ASN A 208 9.84 -7.02 -20.31
CA ASN A 208 10.15 -8.07 -19.32
C ASN A 208 10.32 -7.51 -17.90
N ASN A 209 10.08 -6.23 -17.68
CA ASN A 209 10.28 -5.57 -16.40
C ASN A 209 8.96 -4.91 -15.96
N ASN A 210 8.46 -5.30 -14.80
CA ASN A 210 7.24 -4.71 -14.26
C ASN A 210 7.49 -3.34 -13.62
N ASP A 211 6.45 -2.53 -13.58
CA ASP A 211 6.46 -1.20 -12.97
C ASP A 211 6.58 -1.22 -11.46
N TRP A 212 7.32 -0.25 -10.94
CA TRP A 212 7.49 0.00 -9.52
C TRP A 212 7.03 1.40 -9.17
N TYR A 213 6.58 1.57 -7.96
CA TYR A 213 6.46 2.91 -7.39
C TYR A 213 6.86 2.92 -5.93
N MET A 214 7.35 4.07 -5.50
CA MET A 214 7.77 4.30 -4.13
C MET A 214 6.74 5.15 -3.40
N PHE A 215 6.61 4.91 -2.11
CA PHE A 215 5.90 5.78 -1.20
C PHE A 215 6.85 6.15 -0.06
N SER A 216 6.86 7.42 0.30
CA SER A 216 7.57 7.95 1.47
C SER A 216 6.63 8.84 2.23
N GLY A 217 6.44 8.60 3.54
CA GLY A 217 5.44 9.37 4.26
C GLY A 217 5.36 9.08 5.76
N LEU A 218 4.35 9.67 6.36
CA LEU A 218 4.02 9.59 7.76
C LEU A 218 2.65 8.93 7.95
N ASN A 219 2.53 8.14 9.00
CA ASN A 219 1.25 7.62 9.46
C ASN A 219 1.03 8.11 10.89
N LEU A 220 -0.16 8.64 11.13
CA LEU A 220 -0.61 8.95 12.49
C LEU A 220 -1.76 8.04 12.84
N THR A 221 -1.56 7.17 13.84
CA THR A 221 -2.57 6.21 14.29
C THR A 221 -2.99 6.44 15.73
N TYR A 222 -4.26 6.15 16.00
CA TYR A 222 -4.86 6.14 17.32
C TYR A 222 -5.10 4.70 17.77
N THR A 223 -4.66 4.36 18.98
CA THR A 223 -4.80 3.02 19.55
C THR A 223 -6.05 2.91 20.41
N PHE A 224 -6.78 1.80 20.27
CA PHE A 224 -7.97 1.50 21.08
C PHE A 224 -8.09 -0.01 21.32
N GLY A 225 -8.89 -0.37 22.33
CA GLY A 225 -9.10 -1.75 22.76
C GLY A 225 -8.79 -1.94 24.24
N ARG A 226 -9.13 -3.11 24.78
CA ARG A 226 -8.79 -3.47 26.16
C ARG A 226 -7.34 -3.88 26.22
N GLN A 227 -6.67 -3.46 27.28
CA GLN A 227 -5.29 -3.84 27.58
C GLN A 227 -5.19 -5.35 27.82
N PRO A 228 -4.45 -6.13 27.02
CA PRO A 228 -4.16 -7.51 27.35
C PRO A 228 -3.23 -7.55 28.57
N CYS A 229 -3.51 -8.39 29.52
CA CYS A 229 -2.52 -8.78 30.52
C CYS A 229 -1.54 -9.76 29.84
N TYR A 230 -0.39 -9.30 29.41
CA TYR A 230 0.73 -10.19 29.15
C TYR A 230 1.28 -10.63 30.50
N CYS A 231 0.71 -11.72 31.07
CA CYS A 231 1.32 -12.36 32.22
C CYS A 231 2.72 -12.83 31.80
N ASN A 232 3.75 -12.18 32.30
CA ASN A 232 5.10 -12.71 32.22
C ASN A 232 5.11 -14.07 32.98
N ILE A 233 5.00 -15.17 32.24
CA ILE A 233 5.36 -16.47 32.75
C ILE A 233 6.89 -16.43 32.81
N LYS A 234 7.42 -16.15 34.04
CA LYS A 234 8.83 -16.35 34.34
C LYS A 234 9.14 -17.82 34.35
#